data_bd953266154c04c2779ded6cdb6201bc
#
_entry.id   bd953266154c04c2779ded6cdb6201bc
#
_cell.length_a   1.000
_cell.length_b   1.000
_cell.length_c   1.000
_cell.angle_alpha   90.00
_cell.angle_beta   90.00
_cell.angle_gamma   90.00
#
_symmetry.space_group_name_H-M   'P 1'
#
loop_
_entity.id
_entity.type
_entity.pdbx_description
1 polymer ?
#
loop_
_entity_poly.entity_id
_entity_poly.type
_entity_poly.pdbx_seq_one_letter_code
_entity_poly.pdbx_strand_id
1 'polypeptide(L)'
;MKQFNFLRKKTFREEIHRAGWNWVNACMVKRFHNDTADILIDEFIERTFDWDYCFNNDKPQVLPHHKKDWIGFIHNPMIIPKPFDIKQTPINMCARLPFVLAMRNCKGIFTLSDDLEEHVRYIFTQYGFDHILVETLLHPTPLDVEEFNLNAFLDKPQVTCLGYWLRDFEKYWLLDTQMPKNVLLGRLPYAHQIYDEQMKEFKRKQEYTGEQIKGNVIVHKHLENKEFDKFMTDTIGFLYLI
;
A
#
# COMPACT_ATOMS: atom_id res chain seq x y z
N MET A 1 4.22 13.00 -28.53
CA MET A 1 4.10 12.64 -27.08
C MET A 1 4.92 11.38 -26.88
N LYS A 2 5.77 11.31 -25.82
CA LYS A 2 6.52 10.07 -25.54
C LYS A 2 5.55 8.96 -25.15
N GLN A 3 5.85 7.75 -25.63
CA GLN A 3 5.08 6.55 -25.33
C GLN A 3 5.95 5.56 -24.55
N PHE A 4 5.30 4.71 -23.77
CA PHE A 4 5.94 3.76 -22.87
C PHE A 4 5.27 2.38 -22.99
N ASN A 5 6.02 1.33 -22.72
CA ASN A 5 5.48 -0.01 -22.65
C ASN A 5 5.14 -0.34 -21.19
N PHE A 6 3.87 -0.41 -20.82
CA PHE A 6 3.44 -0.74 -19.48
C PHE A 6 3.45 -2.25 -19.26
N LEU A 7 4.13 -2.69 -18.20
CA LEU A 7 4.27 -4.11 -17.87
C LEU A 7 2.92 -4.74 -17.50
N ARG A 8 2.08 -4.00 -16.78
CA ARG A 8 0.78 -4.46 -16.29
C ARG A 8 -0.33 -3.58 -16.85
N LYS A 9 -0.98 -4.06 -17.89
CA LYS A 9 -2.12 -3.39 -18.54
C LYS A 9 -3.42 -3.70 -17.80
N LYS A 10 -3.49 -3.37 -16.52
CA LYS A 10 -4.71 -3.63 -15.75
C LYS A 10 -5.79 -2.62 -16.09
N THR A 11 -6.98 -3.14 -16.37
CA THR A 11 -8.20 -2.33 -16.36
C THR A 11 -8.51 -1.94 -14.93
N PHE A 12 -8.89 -0.68 -14.75
CA PHE A 12 -9.39 -0.18 -13.48
C PHE A 12 -10.65 -0.97 -13.07
N ARG A 13 -10.69 -1.40 -11.80
CA ARG A 13 -11.85 -2.04 -11.20
C ARG A 13 -12.30 -1.17 -10.03
N GLU A 14 -13.27 -0.31 -10.27
CA GLU A 14 -13.87 0.58 -9.24
C GLU A 14 -14.38 -0.20 -8.02
N GLU A 15 -14.83 -1.43 -8.24
CA GLU A 15 -15.32 -2.32 -7.20
C GLU A 15 -14.28 -2.68 -6.13
N ILE A 16 -12.99 -2.61 -6.47
CA ILE A 16 -11.90 -3.03 -5.59
C ILE A 16 -11.16 -1.83 -5.01
N HIS A 17 -10.96 -0.80 -5.82
CA HIS A 17 -10.20 0.39 -5.44
C HIS A 17 -10.94 1.63 -5.93
N ARG A 18 -11.37 2.48 -5.01
CA ARG A 18 -12.15 3.68 -5.31
C ARG A 18 -11.36 4.76 -6.03
N ALA A 19 -10.09 4.82 -5.71
CA ALA A 19 -9.15 5.80 -6.26
C ALA A 19 -7.71 5.29 -6.12
N GLY A 20 -6.77 6.17 -6.37
CA GLY A 20 -5.38 5.90 -6.14
C GLY A 20 -4.72 5.23 -7.31
N TRP A 21 -3.79 4.32 -7.01
CA TRP A 21 -2.85 3.83 -8.00
C TRP A 21 -3.49 3.16 -9.23
N ASN A 22 -4.53 2.36 -9.03
CA ASN A 22 -5.18 1.69 -10.16
C ASN A 22 -5.82 2.66 -11.15
N TRP A 23 -6.38 3.77 -10.65
CA TRP A 23 -6.92 4.83 -11.51
C TRP A 23 -5.81 5.56 -12.26
N VAL A 24 -4.71 5.90 -11.57
CA VAL A 24 -3.52 6.52 -12.19
C VAL A 24 -2.97 5.64 -13.28
N ASN A 25 -2.76 4.37 -12.98
CA ASN A 25 -2.25 3.40 -13.96
C ASN A 25 -3.17 3.30 -15.18
N ALA A 26 -4.48 3.16 -14.98
CA ALA A 26 -5.43 3.12 -16.07
C ALA A 26 -5.40 4.39 -16.95
N CYS A 27 -5.29 5.56 -16.33
CA CYS A 27 -5.15 6.82 -17.06
C CYS A 27 -3.82 6.92 -17.84
N MET A 28 -2.73 6.49 -17.23
CA MET A 28 -1.41 6.47 -17.89
C MET A 28 -1.39 5.49 -19.06
N VAL A 29 -1.90 4.27 -18.85
CA VAL A 29 -1.99 3.24 -19.91
C VAL A 29 -2.82 3.75 -21.08
N LYS A 30 -3.99 4.31 -20.84
CA LYS A 30 -4.86 4.86 -21.88
C LYS A 30 -4.18 5.93 -22.74
N ARG A 31 -3.32 6.75 -22.12
CA ARG A 31 -2.70 7.92 -22.79
C ARG A 31 -1.35 7.62 -23.42
N PHE A 32 -0.55 6.78 -22.79
CA PHE A 32 0.88 6.67 -23.07
C PHE A 32 1.33 5.27 -23.46
N HIS A 33 0.44 4.24 -23.36
CA HIS A 33 0.85 2.89 -23.66
C HIS A 33 1.08 2.65 -25.15
N ASN A 34 2.21 1.99 -25.43
CA ASN A 34 2.54 1.41 -26.73
C ASN A 34 3.42 0.17 -26.51
N ASP A 35 3.00 -0.98 -26.98
CA ASP A 35 3.71 -2.25 -26.85
C ASP A 35 5.12 -2.25 -27.47
N THR A 36 5.35 -1.40 -28.46
CA THR A 36 6.63 -1.30 -29.18
C THR A 36 7.56 -0.23 -28.61
N ALA A 37 7.14 0.50 -27.57
CA ALA A 37 7.97 1.53 -26.95
C ALA A 37 9.22 0.93 -26.28
N ASP A 38 10.32 1.68 -26.35
CA ASP A 38 11.61 1.24 -25.85
C ASP A 38 11.72 1.28 -24.33
N ILE A 39 10.99 2.19 -23.66
CA ILE A 39 11.03 2.36 -22.23
C ILE A 39 9.87 1.56 -21.60
N LEU A 40 10.22 0.63 -20.71
CA LEU A 40 9.27 -0.13 -19.93
C LEU A 40 8.83 0.69 -18.70
N ILE A 41 7.54 0.65 -18.37
CA ILE A 41 7.03 1.09 -17.07
C ILE A 41 6.68 -0.14 -16.23
N ASP A 42 7.33 -0.26 -15.08
CA ASP A 42 6.94 -1.23 -14.04
C ASP A 42 6.18 -0.51 -12.95
N GLU A 43 4.87 -0.62 -12.99
CA GLU A 43 3.93 0.14 -12.17
C GLU A 43 3.90 -0.33 -10.72
N PHE A 44 4.55 -1.46 -10.41
CA PHE A 44 4.59 -2.02 -9.06
C PHE A 44 5.79 -2.97 -8.89
N ILE A 45 6.93 -2.39 -8.60
CA ILE A 45 8.21 -3.13 -8.60
C ILE A 45 8.29 -4.20 -7.52
N GLU A 46 7.65 -4.01 -6.36
CA GLU A 46 7.60 -5.01 -5.31
C GLU A 46 6.91 -6.28 -5.80
N ARG A 47 5.89 -6.13 -6.63
CA ARG A 47 5.25 -7.28 -7.22
C ARG A 47 6.19 -8.02 -8.17
N THR A 48 6.91 -7.30 -9.01
CA THR A 48 7.83 -7.90 -9.98
C THR A 48 8.99 -8.61 -9.32
N PHE A 49 9.63 -7.95 -8.34
CA PHE A 49 10.89 -8.43 -7.76
C PHE A 49 10.71 -9.23 -6.46
N ASP A 50 9.49 -9.29 -5.91
CA ASP A 50 9.18 -10.08 -4.73
C ASP A 50 8.03 -11.05 -4.96
N TRP A 51 6.79 -10.55 -5.13
CA TRP A 51 5.61 -11.40 -5.13
C TRP A 51 5.58 -12.38 -6.31
N ASP A 52 5.71 -11.88 -7.53
CA ASP A 52 5.68 -12.74 -8.73
C ASP A 52 6.92 -13.66 -8.78
N TYR A 53 8.03 -13.25 -8.15
CA TYR A 53 9.24 -14.04 -8.02
C TYR A 53 9.13 -15.17 -7.00
N CYS A 54 8.56 -14.88 -5.82
CA CYS A 54 8.45 -15.84 -4.74
C CYS A 54 7.33 -16.88 -4.93
N PHE A 55 6.26 -16.52 -5.66
CA PHE A 55 5.08 -17.39 -5.79
C PHE A 55 5.08 -18.30 -7.04
N ASN A 56 6.05 -18.15 -7.94
CA ASN A 56 6.16 -19.00 -9.13
C ASN A 56 7.10 -20.21 -8.91
N ASN A 57 6.96 -20.90 -7.79
CA ASN A 57 7.86 -22.01 -7.38
C ASN A 57 7.86 -23.24 -8.31
N ASP A 58 6.92 -23.35 -9.26
CA ASP A 58 6.77 -24.55 -10.12
C ASP A 58 7.38 -24.41 -11.51
N LYS A 59 8.03 -23.28 -11.84
CA LYS A 59 8.71 -23.09 -13.13
C LYS A 59 10.17 -22.72 -12.93
N PRO A 60 11.10 -23.20 -13.81
CA PRO A 60 12.48 -22.72 -13.76
C PRO A 60 12.45 -21.19 -13.91
N GLN A 61 12.83 -20.53 -12.81
CA GLN A 61 12.68 -19.10 -12.67
C GLN A 61 13.60 -18.38 -13.64
N VAL A 62 13.04 -17.85 -14.71
CA VAL A 62 13.69 -16.75 -15.39
C VAL A 62 13.69 -15.58 -14.40
N LEU A 63 14.87 -15.24 -13.89
CA LEU A 63 15.03 -14.12 -12.97
C LEU A 63 14.37 -12.89 -13.58
N PRO A 64 13.36 -12.29 -12.93
CA PRO A 64 12.74 -11.09 -13.45
C PRO A 64 13.81 -9.98 -13.44
N HIS A 65 14.29 -9.63 -14.60
CA HIS A 65 15.15 -8.47 -14.78
C HIS A 65 14.73 -7.75 -16.05
N HIS A 66 14.64 -6.43 -15.94
CA HIS A 66 14.33 -5.62 -17.09
C HIS A 66 15.58 -5.45 -17.97
N LYS A 67 15.52 -6.00 -19.18
CA LYS A 67 16.62 -5.94 -20.16
C LYS A 67 16.65 -4.65 -20.98
N LYS A 68 15.52 -3.93 -21.02
CA LYS A 68 15.36 -2.64 -21.66
C LYS A 68 15.44 -1.52 -20.63
N ASP A 69 15.58 -0.30 -21.09
CA ASP A 69 15.39 0.89 -20.26
C ASP A 69 14.01 0.85 -19.59
N TRP A 70 13.96 1.17 -18.32
CA TRP A 70 12.73 1.11 -17.56
C TRP A 70 12.62 2.18 -16.48
N ILE A 71 11.38 2.44 -16.07
CA ILE A 71 11.01 3.30 -14.95
C ILE A 71 10.11 2.48 -14.02
N GLY A 72 10.29 2.62 -12.71
CA GLY A 72 9.53 1.87 -11.73
C GLY A 72 8.81 2.74 -10.71
N PHE A 73 7.84 2.13 -10.00
CA PHE A 73 7.12 2.75 -8.91
C PHE A 73 7.23 1.92 -7.65
N ILE A 74 7.67 2.56 -6.55
CA ILE A 74 7.74 1.99 -5.20
C ILE A 74 6.48 2.37 -4.44
N HIS A 75 5.78 1.37 -3.90
CA HIS A 75 4.57 1.54 -3.12
C HIS A 75 4.75 1.24 -1.64
N ASN A 76 5.71 0.39 -1.30
CA ASN A 76 5.91 -0.06 0.06
C ASN A 76 6.80 0.91 0.85
N PRO A 77 6.50 1.12 2.14
CA PRO A 77 7.33 1.95 3.00
C PRO A 77 8.66 1.28 3.31
N MET A 78 9.58 2.06 3.88
CA MET A 78 10.90 1.59 4.30
C MET A 78 10.85 0.57 5.42
N ILE A 79 9.89 0.72 6.32
CA ILE A 79 9.69 -0.14 7.48
C ILE A 79 8.32 -0.81 7.34
N ILE A 80 8.33 -2.12 7.42
CA ILE A 80 7.10 -2.93 7.45
C ILE A 80 7.08 -3.67 8.79
N PRO A 81 6.13 -3.34 9.68
CA PRO A 81 6.04 -3.98 10.98
C PRO A 81 5.52 -5.42 10.87
N LYS A 82 5.86 -6.26 11.84
CA LYS A 82 5.20 -7.55 12.00
C LYS A 82 3.69 -7.34 12.25
N PRO A 83 2.80 -8.21 11.72
CA PRO A 83 3.07 -9.53 11.12
C PRO A 83 3.34 -9.49 9.60
N PHE A 84 3.51 -8.33 9.01
CA PHE A 84 3.71 -8.19 7.57
C PHE A 84 5.12 -8.61 7.12
N ASP A 85 5.27 -8.94 5.85
CA ASP A 85 6.54 -9.45 5.32
C ASP A 85 7.53 -8.29 5.05
N ILE A 86 8.55 -8.20 5.89
CA ILE A 86 9.62 -7.21 5.76
C ILE A 86 10.41 -7.35 4.44
N LYS A 87 10.36 -8.53 3.78
CA LYS A 87 11.06 -8.74 2.50
C LYS A 87 10.62 -7.80 1.39
N GLN A 88 9.45 -7.19 1.54
CA GLN A 88 8.86 -6.29 0.56
C GLN A 88 9.32 -4.84 0.71
N THR A 89 10.21 -4.54 1.62
CA THR A 89 10.76 -3.18 1.78
C THR A 89 11.76 -2.85 0.68
N PRO A 90 11.91 -1.56 0.31
CA PRO A 90 12.89 -1.13 -0.67
C PRO A 90 14.32 -1.60 -0.37
N ILE A 91 14.75 -1.56 0.89
CA ILE A 91 16.08 -2.02 1.29
C ILE A 91 16.30 -3.50 1.01
N ASN A 92 15.29 -4.34 1.26
CA ASN A 92 15.40 -5.77 0.99
C ASN A 92 15.36 -6.08 -0.51
N MET A 93 14.67 -5.27 -1.31
CA MET A 93 14.74 -5.38 -2.78
C MET A 93 16.14 -5.06 -3.29
N CYS A 94 16.80 -4.02 -2.78
CA CYS A 94 18.16 -3.67 -3.16
C CYS A 94 19.18 -4.78 -2.88
N ALA A 95 18.90 -5.68 -1.95
CA ALA A 95 19.75 -6.85 -1.67
C ALA A 95 19.49 -8.03 -2.62
N ARG A 96 18.52 -7.98 -3.53
CA ARG A 96 18.14 -9.07 -4.42
C ARG A 96 18.82 -8.96 -5.77
N LEU A 97 19.48 -10.02 -6.19
CA LEU A 97 20.19 -10.08 -7.47
C LEU A 97 19.32 -9.67 -8.68
N PRO A 98 18.06 -10.13 -8.83
CA PRO A 98 17.22 -9.71 -9.96
C PRO A 98 16.99 -8.21 -10.02
N PHE A 99 16.74 -7.57 -8.88
CA PHE A 99 16.58 -6.12 -8.80
C PHE A 99 17.87 -5.40 -9.15
N VAL A 100 18.99 -5.81 -8.53
CA VAL A 100 20.33 -5.24 -8.81
C VAL A 100 20.68 -5.32 -10.30
N LEU A 101 20.40 -6.44 -10.94
CA LEU A 101 20.61 -6.59 -12.39
C LEU A 101 19.72 -5.69 -13.23
N ALA A 102 18.45 -5.51 -12.81
CA ALA A 102 17.52 -4.63 -13.50
C ALA A 102 17.91 -3.16 -13.37
N MET A 103 18.48 -2.75 -12.22
CA MET A 103 18.90 -1.35 -11.97
C MET A 103 19.93 -0.83 -12.97
N ARG A 104 20.67 -1.71 -13.65
CA ARG A 104 21.61 -1.32 -14.72
C ARG A 104 20.93 -0.58 -15.87
N ASN A 105 19.66 -0.88 -16.13
CA ASN A 105 18.85 -0.25 -17.19
C ASN A 105 17.77 0.69 -16.62
N CYS A 106 17.75 0.91 -15.31
CA CYS A 106 16.79 1.80 -14.68
C CYS A 106 17.10 3.27 -15.05
N LYS A 107 16.07 3.99 -15.48
CA LYS A 107 16.16 5.44 -15.77
C LYS A 107 15.58 6.29 -14.67
N GLY A 108 14.74 5.73 -13.85
CA GLY A 108 14.14 6.44 -12.72
C GLY A 108 13.20 5.58 -11.90
N ILE A 109 13.02 6.00 -10.67
CA ILE A 109 12.07 5.41 -9.73
C ILE A 109 11.17 6.52 -9.21
N PHE A 110 9.87 6.25 -9.21
CA PHE A 110 8.89 7.10 -8.54
C PHE A 110 8.50 6.50 -7.20
N THR A 111 8.38 7.37 -6.21
CA THR A 111 7.81 7.08 -4.89
C THR A 111 6.48 7.79 -4.73
N LEU A 112 5.68 7.42 -3.73
CA LEU A 112 4.36 7.99 -3.50
C LEU A 112 4.31 9.06 -2.39
N SER A 113 5.49 9.39 -1.83
CA SER A 113 5.65 10.46 -0.84
C SER A 113 7.09 10.97 -0.82
N ASP A 114 7.26 12.20 -0.40
CA ASP A 114 8.58 12.84 -0.27
C ASP A 114 9.46 12.15 0.78
N ASP A 115 8.85 11.69 1.88
CA ASP A 115 9.55 10.90 2.91
C ASP A 115 10.14 9.61 2.32
N LEU A 116 9.36 8.88 1.53
CA LEU A 116 9.84 7.66 0.87
C LEU A 116 10.92 7.98 -0.19
N GLU A 117 10.81 9.10 -0.89
CA GLU A 117 11.82 9.54 -1.85
C GLU A 117 13.17 9.74 -1.17
N GLU A 118 13.21 10.51 -0.07
CA GLU A 118 14.44 10.77 0.69
C GLU A 118 15.10 9.46 1.14
N HIS A 119 14.33 8.56 1.71
CA HIS A 119 14.81 7.26 2.17
C HIS A 119 15.31 6.38 1.01
N VAL A 120 14.61 6.33 -0.11
CA VAL A 120 15.03 5.55 -1.29
C VAL A 120 16.32 6.12 -1.88
N ARG A 121 16.46 7.44 -2.00
CA ARG A 121 17.71 8.09 -2.43
C ARG A 121 18.87 7.70 -1.53
N TYR A 122 18.68 7.76 -0.21
CA TYR A 122 19.70 7.37 0.76
C TYR A 122 20.14 5.91 0.54
N ILE A 123 19.19 4.97 0.42
CA ILE A 123 19.51 3.55 0.19
C ILE A 123 20.21 3.36 -1.16
N PHE A 124 19.72 3.99 -2.21
CA PHE A 124 20.32 3.85 -3.54
C PHE A 124 21.78 4.28 -3.54
N THR A 125 22.11 5.35 -2.82
CA THR A 125 23.50 5.76 -2.62
C THR A 125 24.33 4.66 -1.94
N GLN A 126 23.79 4.01 -0.91
CA GLN A 126 24.51 2.92 -0.21
C GLN A 126 24.75 1.68 -1.10
N TYR A 127 23.88 1.45 -2.09
CA TYR A 127 24.00 0.32 -3.03
C TYR A 127 24.65 0.70 -4.37
N GLY A 128 25.15 1.95 -4.51
CA GLY A 128 25.80 2.42 -5.74
C GLY A 128 24.83 2.71 -6.88
N PHE A 129 23.58 3.05 -6.58
CA PHE A 129 22.53 3.42 -7.54
C PHE A 129 22.25 4.93 -7.55
N ASP A 130 23.16 5.74 -7.07
CA ASP A 130 23.08 7.21 -6.97
C ASP A 130 22.90 7.91 -8.33
N HIS A 131 23.19 7.23 -9.42
CA HIS A 131 22.93 7.70 -10.79
C HIS A 131 21.46 7.56 -11.23
N ILE A 132 20.61 6.85 -10.47
CA ILE A 132 19.20 6.68 -10.76
C ILE A 132 18.41 7.88 -10.25
N LEU A 133 17.61 8.47 -11.14
CA LEU A 133 16.68 9.53 -10.75
C LEU A 133 15.60 8.95 -9.84
N VAL A 134 15.39 9.55 -8.69
CA VAL A 134 14.27 9.23 -7.79
C VAL A 134 13.43 10.48 -7.62
N GLU A 135 12.12 10.38 -7.82
CA GLU A 135 11.19 11.51 -7.76
C GLU A 135 9.88 11.09 -7.09
N THR A 136 9.23 12.02 -6.42
CA THR A 136 7.91 11.80 -5.85
C THR A 136 6.83 12.00 -6.89
N LEU A 137 5.92 11.03 -7.00
CA LEU A 137 4.61 11.19 -7.64
C LEU A 137 3.54 10.98 -6.57
N LEU A 138 3.02 12.08 -6.02
CA LEU A 138 2.02 12.02 -4.96
C LEU A 138 0.82 11.19 -5.37
N HIS A 139 0.36 10.37 -4.43
CA HIS A 139 -0.80 9.52 -4.67
C HIS A 139 -2.05 10.39 -4.89
N PRO A 140 -2.75 10.23 -6.00
CA PRO A 140 -3.91 11.06 -6.30
C PRO A 140 -5.06 10.74 -5.35
N THR A 141 -5.81 11.77 -5.02
CA THR A 141 -7.03 11.70 -4.22
C THR A 141 -8.22 12.09 -5.08
N PRO A 142 -9.38 11.40 -5.00
CA PRO A 142 -10.60 11.83 -5.65
C PRO A 142 -10.99 13.25 -5.19
N LEU A 143 -11.45 14.09 -6.12
CA LEU A 143 -11.89 15.45 -5.82
C LEU A 143 -13.41 15.53 -5.61
N ASP A 144 -14.16 14.57 -6.11
CA ASP A 144 -15.62 14.47 -6.07
C ASP A 144 -16.09 13.52 -4.95
N VAL A 145 -15.58 13.73 -3.75
CA VAL A 145 -15.97 12.96 -2.56
C VAL A 145 -16.91 13.80 -1.69
N GLU A 146 -17.81 13.13 -0.98
CA GLU A 146 -18.64 13.81 0.01
C GLU A 146 -17.77 14.40 1.11
N GLU A 147 -18.04 15.64 1.48
CA GLU A 147 -17.29 16.34 2.52
C GLU A 147 -17.66 15.82 3.90
N PHE A 148 -16.73 15.95 4.84
CA PHE A 148 -16.96 15.63 6.23
C PHE A 148 -18.07 16.51 6.83
N ASN A 149 -19.06 15.89 7.46
CA ASN A 149 -20.18 16.56 8.09
C ASN A 149 -19.98 16.63 9.62
N LEU A 150 -19.55 17.79 10.10
CA LEU A 150 -19.29 18.01 11.52
C LEU A 150 -20.55 17.78 12.38
N ASN A 151 -21.73 18.18 11.94
CA ASN A 151 -22.96 18.02 12.73
C ASN A 151 -23.34 16.54 12.85
N ALA A 152 -23.25 15.78 11.76
CA ALA A 152 -23.49 14.34 11.79
C ALA A 152 -22.46 13.62 12.70
N PHE A 153 -21.21 14.04 12.66
CA PHE A 153 -20.20 13.53 13.57
C PHE A 153 -20.50 13.85 15.03
N LEU A 154 -20.89 15.09 15.35
CA LEU A 154 -21.19 15.50 16.73
C LEU A 154 -22.43 14.77 17.29
N ASP A 155 -23.38 14.41 16.43
CA ASP A 155 -24.55 13.59 16.79
C ASP A 155 -24.16 12.14 17.13
N LYS A 156 -23.21 11.57 16.39
CA LYS A 156 -22.73 10.19 16.58
C LYS A 156 -21.23 10.10 16.42
N PRO A 157 -20.46 10.64 17.38
CA PRO A 157 -19.02 10.68 17.29
C PRO A 157 -18.42 9.27 17.28
N GLN A 158 -17.53 9.01 16.32
CA GLN A 158 -16.89 7.70 16.17
C GLN A 158 -15.48 7.83 15.60
N VAL A 159 -14.64 6.83 15.90
CA VAL A 159 -13.28 6.71 15.39
C VAL A 159 -13.18 5.47 14.51
N THR A 160 -12.49 5.54 13.37
CA THR A 160 -12.41 4.42 12.44
C THR A 160 -10.98 4.12 12.03
N CYS A 161 -10.63 2.84 12.05
CA CYS A 161 -9.43 2.29 11.43
C CYS A 161 -9.79 1.67 10.08
N LEU A 162 -9.18 2.18 9.00
CA LEU A 162 -9.43 1.70 7.64
C LEU A 162 -8.34 0.78 7.13
N GLY A 163 -8.78 -0.31 6.50
CA GLY A 163 -7.91 -1.28 5.89
C GLY A 163 -7.20 -2.16 6.91
N TYR A 164 -6.35 -3.02 6.42
CA TYR A 164 -5.60 -3.99 7.23
C TYR A 164 -4.09 -3.87 6.99
N TRP A 165 -3.69 -3.46 5.78
CA TRP A 165 -2.28 -3.40 5.39
C TRP A 165 -1.54 -2.35 6.20
N LEU A 166 -0.48 -2.75 6.88
CA LEU A 166 0.35 -1.92 7.75
C LEU A 166 -0.43 -1.26 8.91
N ARG A 167 -1.49 -1.90 9.42
CA ARG A 167 -2.24 -1.40 10.56
C ARG A 167 -1.79 -2.11 11.84
N ASP A 168 -1.46 -1.31 12.85
CA ASP A 168 -1.22 -1.76 14.20
C ASP A 168 -2.54 -1.73 14.98
N PHE A 169 -3.26 -2.85 14.92
CA PHE A 169 -4.54 -2.95 15.60
C PHE A 169 -4.39 -2.95 17.14
N GLU A 170 -3.24 -3.39 17.67
CA GLU A 170 -2.97 -3.36 19.11
C GLU A 170 -3.07 -1.93 19.64
N LYS A 171 -2.39 -0.97 19.03
CA LYS A 171 -2.50 0.45 19.41
C LYS A 171 -3.91 0.99 19.26
N TYR A 172 -4.64 0.53 18.23
CA TYR A 172 -6.03 0.93 18.04
C TYR A 172 -6.95 0.37 19.13
N TRP A 173 -6.77 -0.88 19.53
CA TRP A 173 -7.53 -1.47 20.64
C TRP A 173 -7.25 -0.79 21.98
N LEU A 174 -6.00 -0.36 22.21
CA LEU A 174 -5.58 0.33 23.42
C LEU A 174 -5.92 1.82 23.42
N LEU A 175 -6.37 2.39 22.30
CA LEU A 175 -6.77 3.80 22.23
C LEU A 175 -7.87 4.07 23.27
N ASP A 176 -7.56 4.97 24.22
CA ASP A 176 -8.50 5.38 25.26
C ASP A 176 -9.40 6.51 24.76
N THR A 177 -10.62 6.15 24.44
CA THR A 177 -11.63 7.07 23.92
C THR A 177 -13.03 6.61 24.33
N GLN A 178 -13.92 7.58 24.58
CA GLN A 178 -15.34 7.32 24.83
C GLN A 178 -16.11 7.09 23.52
N MET A 179 -15.52 7.40 22.38
CA MET A 179 -16.16 7.19 21.08
C MET A 179 -16.12 5.70 20.68
N PRO A 180 -17.19 5.18 20.05
CA PRO A 180 -17.16 3.88 19.42
C PRO A 180 -15.99 3.76 18.44
N LYS A 181 -15.29 2.64 18.46
CA LYS A 181 -14.18 2.34 17.58
C LYS A 181 -14.63 1.38 16.48
N ASN A 182 -14.44 1.77 15.23
CA ASN A 182 -14.83 0.97 14.06
C ASN A 182 -13.60 0.47 13.32
N VAL A 183 -13.66 -0.76 12.81
CA VAL A 183 -12.63 -1.35 11.95
C VAL A 183 -13.28 -1.77 10.63
N LEU A 184 -12.79 -1.23 9.52
CA LEU A 184 -13.24 -1.58 8.16
C LEU A 184 -12.10 -2.27 7.41
N LEU A 185 -12.13 -3.59 7.34
CA LEU A 185 -11.03 -4.40 6.77
C LEU A 185 -11.09 -4.55 5.24
N GLY A 186 -12.24 -4.30 4.62
CA GLY A 186 -12.45 -4.51 3.19
C GLY A 186 -12.86 -5.95 2.83
N ARG A 187 -12.86 -6.26 1.52
CA ARG A 187 -13.41 -7.53 0.98
C ARG A 187 -12.48 -8.72 1.06
N LEU A 188 -11.18 -8.48 1.23
CA LEU A 188 -10.20 -9.55 1.05
C LEU A 188 -10.20 -10.50 2.25
N PRO A 189 -10.37 -11.81 2.04
CA PRO A 189 -10.44 -12.78 3.15
C PRO A 189 -9.22 -12.73 4.07
N TYR A 190 -8.03 -12.52 3.51
CA TYR A 190 -6.80 -12.43 4.30
C TYR A 190 -6.70 -11.16 5.16
N ALA A 191 -7.50 -10.12 4.88
CA ALA A 191 -7.59 -8.94 5.74
C ALA A 191 -8.15 -9.30 7.11
N HIS A 192 -9.20 -10.12 7.14
CA HIS A 192 -9.78 -10.65 8.37
C HIS A 192 -8.80 -11.61 9.06
N GLN A 193 -8.12 -12.46 8.31
CA GLN A 193 -7.09 -13.35 8.86
C GLN A 193 -5.99 -12.57 9.59
N ILE A 194 -5.45 -11.52 8.98
CA ILE A 194 -4.43 -10.66 9.60
C ILE A 194 -4.96 -9.99 10.88
N TYR A 195 -6.19 -9.48 10.84
CA TYR A 195 -6.83 -8.91 12.02
C TYR A 195 -6.96 -9.94 13.15
N ASP A 196 -7.42 -11.14 12.83
CA ASP A 196 -7.61 -12.22 13.80
C ASP A 196 -6.26 -12.72 14.36
N GLU A 197 -5.21 -12.78 13.55
CA GLU A 197 -3.88 -13.14 14.01
C GLU A 197 -3.31 -12.11 15.00
N GLN A 198 -3.45 -10.81 14.70
CA GLN A 198 -3.06 -9.75 15.63
C GLN A 198 -3.91 -9.81 16.92
N MET A 199 -5.21 -10.09 16.82
CA MET A 199 -6.09 -10.25 17.98
C MET A 199 -5.67 -11.43 18.87
N LYS A 200 -5.32 -12.58 18.27
CA LYS A 200 -4.81 -13.74 19.02
C LYS A 200 -3.51 -13.40 19.76
N GLU A 201 -2.59 -12.72 19.07
CA GLU A 201 -1.32 -12.32 19.68
C GLU A 201 -1.55 -11.32 20.83
N PHE A 202 -2.42 -10.34 20.63
CA PHE A 202 -2.80 -9.40 21.67
C PHE A 202 -3.39 -10.11 22.90
N LYS A 203 -4.34 -11.04 22.71
CA LYS A 203 -4.91 -11.83 23.81
C LYS A 203 -3.86 -12.63 24.55
N ARG A 204 -2.89 -13.20 23.85
CA ARG A 204 -1.76 -13.89 24.47
C ARG A 204 -0.91 -12.94 25.32
N LYS A 205 -0.65 -11.73 24.84
CA LYS A 205 0.07 -10.69 25.59
C LYS A 205 -0.71 -10.24 26.84
N GLN A 206 -2.03 -10.13 26.75
CA GLN A 206 -2.87 -9.75 27.89
C GLN A 206 -2.68 -10.63 29.13
N GLU A 207 -2.40 -11.92 28.96
CA GLU A 207 -2.13 -12.85 30.05
C GLU A 207 -0.94 -12.42 30.92
N TYR A 208 0.02 -11.70 30.32
CA TYR A 208 1.25 -11.26 31.00
C TYR A 208 1.25 -9.77 31.35
N THR A 209 0.66 -8.92 30.49
CA THR A 209 0.69 -7.46 30.65
C THR A 209 -0.49 -6.94 31.46
N GLY A 210 -1.61 -7.66 31.49
CA GLY A 210 -2.87 -7.22 32.06
C GLY A 210 -3.58 -6.11 31.24
N GLU A 211 -3.04 -5.74 30.09
CA GLU A 211 -3.66 -4.74 29.21
C GLU A 211 -5.01 -5.23 28.70
N GLN A 212 -5.96 -4.33 28.54
CA GLN A 212 -7.30 -4.68 28.06
C GLN A 212 -7.71 -3.75 26.90
N ILE A 213 -8.53 -4.29 26.00
CA ILE A 213 -9.16 -3.48 24.95
C ILE A 213 -9.95 -2.36 25.61
N LYS A 214 -9.66 -1.12 25.26
CA LYS A 214 -10.36 0.07 25.75
C LYS A 214 -11.63 0.29 24.93
N GLY A 215 -12.76 0.43 25.63
CA GLY A 215 -14.05 0.69 24.98
C GLY A 215 -14.56 -0.42 24.06
N ASN A 216 -15.53 -0.08 23.22
CA ASN A 216 -16.16 -1.01 22.28
C ASN A 216 -15.51 -0.90 20.88
N VAL A 217 -15.14 -2.05 20.30
CA VAL A 217 -14.59 -2.15 18.93
C VAL A 217 -15.57 -2.93 18.07
N ILE A 218 -16.04 -2.29 17.02
CA ILE A 218 -16.98 -2.86 16.05
C ILE A 218 -16.22 -3.17 14.76
N VAL A 219 -16.13 -4.44 14.39
CA VAL A 219 -15.55 -4.88 13.11
C VAL A 219 -16.67 -4.96 12.09
N HIS A 220 -16.62 -4.12 11.08
CA HIS A 220 -17.60 -4.10 10.02
C HIS A 220 -17.27 -5.15 8.96
N LYS A 221 -18.32 -5.80 8.47
CA LYS A 221 -18.27 -6.47 7.17
C LYS A 221 -17.96 -5.42 6.10
N HIS A 222 -17.58 -5.92 4.92
CA HIS A 222 -17.37 -5.03 3.78
C HIS A 222 -18.59 -4.10 3.56
N LEU A 223 -18.30 -2.81 3.41
CA LEU A 223 -19.29 -1.81 3.01
C LEU A 223 -19.21 -1.60 1.50
N GLU A 224 -20.36 -1.54 0.83
CA GLU A 224 -20.44 -1.12 -0.57
C GLU A 224 -20.06 0.37 -0.70
N ASN A 225 -19.64 0.79 -1.91
CA ASN A 225 -19.07 2.12 -2.09
C ASN A 225 -19.95 3.27 -1.52
N LYS A 226 -21.25 3.24 -1.77
CA LYS A 226 -22.16 4.27 -1.24
C LYS A 226 -22.30 4.24 0.28
N GLU A 227 -22.33 3.06 0.87
CA GLU A 227 -22.38 2.90 2.34
C GLU A 227 -21.07 3.35 2.96
N PHE A 228 -19.95 3.03 2.31
CA PHE A 228 -18.64 3.49 2.72
C PHE A 228 -18.53 5.02 2.67
N ASP A 229 -18.97 5.65 1.57
CA ASP A 229 -18.95 7.12 1.44
C ASP A 229 -19.73 7.77 2.56
N LYS A 230 -20.98 7.34 2.77
CA LYS A 230 -21.81 7.84 3.85
C LYS A 230 -21.18 7.63 5.22
N PHE A 231 -20.59 6.43 5.45
CA PHE A 231 -19.89 6.14 6.71
C PHE A 231 -18.72 7.09 6.93
N MET A 232 -18.02 7.46 5.86
CA MET A 232 -16.84 8.33 5.94
C MET A 232 -17.17 9.79 6.21
N THR A 233 -18.37 10.28 5.85
CA THR A 233 -18.80 11.64 6.15
C THR A 233 -19.05 11.88 7.64
N ASP A 234 -19.35 10.83 8.38
CA ASP A 234 -19.72 10.87 9.79
C ASP A 234 -18.60 10.37 10.73
N THR A 235 -17.41 10.15 10.19
CA THR A 235 -16.28 9.58 10.94
C THR A 235 -15.12 10.56 11.03
N ILE A 236 -14.62 10.80 12.23
CA ILE A 236 -13.30 11.43 12.43
C ILE A 236 -12.28 10.38 12.84
N GLY A 237 -11.08 10.54 12.31
CA GLY A 237 -9.91 9.82 12.76
C GLY A 237 -9.59 8.59 11.95
N PHE A 238 -8.78 8.79 10.93
CA PHE A 238 -7.98 7.73 10.34
C PHE A 238 -6.72 7.57 11.18
N LEU A 239 -6.67 6.57 12.03
CA LEU A 239 -5.44 6.23 12.71
C LEU A 239 -4.61 5.34 11.78
N TYR A 240 -3.69 5.95 11.05
CA TYR A 240 -2.57 5.25 10.46
C TYR A 240 -1.56 5.01 11.58
N LEU A 241 -1.64 3.84 12.18
CA LEU A 241 -0.67 3.41 13.17
C LEU A 241 0.34 2.51 12.46
N ILE A 242 1.43 3.11 12.02
CA ILE A 242 2.63 2.39 11.57
C ILE A 242 3.59 2.31 12.75
#